data_e907f38a684834ef53effe10c27d4511
#
_entry.id   e907f38a684834ef53effe10c27d4511
#
_cell.length_a   1.000
_cell.length_b   1.000
_cell.length_c   1.000
_cell.angle_alpha   90.00
_cell.angle_beta   90.00
_cell.angle_gamma   90.00
#
_symmetry.space_group_name_H-M   'P 1'
#
loop_
_entity.id
_entity.type
_entity.pdbx_description
1 polymer ?
#
loop_
_entity_poly.entity_id
_entity_poly.type
_entity_poly.pdbx_seq_one_letter_code
_entity_poly.pdbx_strand_id
1 'polypeptide(L)'
;MCFFSQEDIRMAKQIDLLSYLQQQNPYVLVRISNNVFCTHEHDSLKISNGKWCWFSRGIGGRSALDYLIKVKGIPFTEAVGMILGRAAEMPPVSYIQGDSHQPKEKSLLLPEPVEGRPERVIAYLTGRGIDQPLLEACINHRLLYESAEYHNAVFVGYDPAGKARYAAIRGTVGSYKGEASGSDKRYAFSLCLPRQPPTVHVFESAIDLLSYATLEHRAGRDWRGDALLSLAGVFQRKREKVLPVALKQFLEDHPSIQTVCLHLDNDAVGRSATLGIVEALVDKPYQVIDEPPTCGKDVNDQLRWELQINEKEYER
;
A
#
# COMPACT_ATOMS: atom_id res chain seq x y z
N MET A 1 -38.34 23.71 8.88
CA MET A 1 -36.91 23.35 8.91
C MET A 1 -36.62 22.79 10.31
N CYS A 2 -36.30 21.50 10.39
CA CYS A 2 -35.85 20.93 11.69
C CYS A 2 -34.40 21.40 11.91
N PHE A 3 -34.21 22.25 12.92
CA PHE A 3 -32.88 22.65 13.38
C PHE A 3 -32.44 21.62 14.42
N PHE A 4 -31.35 20.90 14.12
CA PHE A 4 -30.69 20.01 15.06
C PHE A 4 -29.78 20.82 15.99
N SER A 5 -29.78 20.47 17.29
CA SER A 5 -28.86 21.07 18.25
C SER A 5 -27.42 20.63 18.00
N GLN A 6 -26.45 21.33 18.57
CA GLN A 6 -25.06 20.90 18.50
C GLN A 6 -24.83 19.52 19.14
N GLU A 7 -25.60 19.17 20.16
CA GLU A 7 -25.60 17.87 20.82
C GLU A 7 -26.10 16.77 19.88
N ASP A 8 -27.19 17.01 19.13
CA ASP A 8 -27.70 16.08 18.11
C ASP A 8 -26.67 15.78 17.05
N ILE A 9 -26.01 16.82 16.54
CA ILE A 9 -24.96 16.66 15.55
C ILE A 9 -23.76 15.87 16.10
N ARG A 10 -23.42 16.09 17.38
CA ARG A 10 -22.35 15.37 18.05
C ARG A 10 -22.70 13.89 18.22
N MET A 11 -23.90 13.57 18.64
CA MET A 11 -24.39 12.19 18.75
C MET A 11 -24.38 11.48 17.39
N ALA A 12 -24.89 12.12 16.34
CA ALA A 12 -24.89 11.55 15.00
C ALA A 12 -23.46 11.26 14.47
N LYS A 13 -22.47 12.08 14.81
CA LYS A 13 -21.05 11.87 14.46
C LYS A 13 -20.37 10.74 15.22
N GLN A 14 -20.92 10.28 16.34
CA GLN A 14 -20.34 9.20 17.14
C GLN A 14 -20.72 7.81 16.61
N ILE A 15 -21.77 7.70 15.80
CA ILE A 15 -22.20 6.41 15.24
C ILE A 15 -21.28 6.01 14.08
N ASP A 16 -20.52 4.92 14.25
CA ASP A 16 -19.66 4.38 13.21
C ASP A 16 -20.45 3.67 12.11
N LEU A 17 -19.84 3.56 10.93
CA LEU A 17 -20.51 3.01 9.75
C LEU A 17 -20.87 1.53 9.89
N LEU A 18 -20.01 0.72 10.55
CA LEU A 18 -20.27 -0.70 10.70
C LEU A 18 -21.53 -0.94 11.54
N SER A 19 -21.60 -0.32 12.71
CA SER A 19 -22.76 -0.39 13.61
C SER A 19 -24.03 0.09 12.92
N TYR A 20 -23.96 1.21 12.20
CA TYR A 20 -25.08 1.74 11.43
C TYR A 20 -25.57 0.74 10.35
N LEU A 21 -24.70 0.17 9.54
CA LEU A 21 -25.08 -0.76 8.48
C LEU A 21 -25.56 -2.10 9.04
N GLN A 22 -24.98 -2.60 10.12
CA GLN A 22 -25.45 -3.81 10.80
C GLN A 22 -26.89 -3.68 11.31
N GLN A 23 -27.26 -2.49 11.76
CA GLN A 23 -28.62 -2.23 12.22
C GLN A 23 -29.61 -2.00 11.06
N GLN A 24 -29.15 -1.31 9.99
CA GLN A 24 -30.02 -0.94 8.86
C GLN A 24 -30.32 -2.10 7.93
N ASN A 25 -29.28 -2.76 7.49
CA ASN A 25 -29.31 -3.88 6.57
C ASN A 25 -27.99 -4.66 6.66
N PRO A 26 -27.91 -5.64 7.55
CA PRO A 26 -26.70 -6.45 7.72
C PRO A 26 -26.28 -7.21 6.46
N TYR A 27 -27.23 -7.45 5.54
CA TYR A 27 -26.96 -8.17 4.30
C TYR A 27 -26.14 -7.37 3.28
N VAL A 28 -25.99 -6.05 3.45
CA VAL A 28 -25.09 -5.26 2.58
C VAL A 28 -23.62 -5.43 2.95
N LEU A 29 -23.33 -6.03 4.10
CA LEU A 29 -21.96 -6.20 4.61
C LEU A 29 -21.37 -7.54 4.18
N VAL A 30 -20.17 -7.50 3.61
CA VAL A 30 -19.34 -8.66 3.32
C VAL A 30 -18.13 -8.61 4.24
N ARG A 31 -17.94 -9.68 5.04
CA ARG A 31 -16.76 -9.82 5.90
C ARG A 31 -15.57 -10.27 5.07
N ILE A 32 -14.46 -9.51 5.10
CA ILE A 32 -13.23 -9.82 4.39
C ILE A 32 -12.22 -10.50 5.32
N SER A 33 -12.12 -10.03 6.56
CA SER A 33 -11.27 -10.62 7.61
C SER A 33 -11.87 -10.34 8.98
N ASN A 34 -11.20 -10.74 10.07
CA ASN A 34 -11.74 -10.64 11.43
C ASN A 34 -12.29 -9.25 11.79
N ASN A 35 -11.68 -8.16 11.31
CA ASN A 35 -12.08 -6.79 11.63
C ASN A 35 -12.25 -5.90 10.39
N VAL A 36 -12.36 -6.48 9.19
CA VAL A 36 -12.51 -5.73 7.94
C VAL A 36 -13.75 -6.19 7.20
N PHE A 37 -14.60 -5.24 6.86
CA PHE A 37 -15.81 -5.45 6.07
C PHE A 37 -15.75 -4.60 4.80
N CYS A 38 -16.52 -4.96 3.79
CA CYS A 38 -16.89 -4.10 2.67
C CYS A 38 -18.40 -4.15 2.46
N THR A 39 -18.89 -3.38 1.50
CA THR A 39 -20.29 -3.49 1.08
C THR A 39 -20.39 -4.30 -0.20
N HIS A 40 -21.51 -5.02 -0.42
CA HIS A 40 -21.75 -5.74 -1.67
C HIS A 40 -21.71 -4.84 -2.91
N GLU A 41 -22.15 -3.59 -2.77
CA GLU A 41 -22.16 -2.61 -3.87
C GLU A 41 -20.75 -2.07 -4.20
N HIS A 42 -19.86 -2.04 -3.20
CA HIS A 42 -18.54 -1.40 -3.31
C HIS A 42 -17.49 -2.23 -2.57
N ASP A 43 -16.86 -3.17 -3.26
CA ASP A 43 -15.79 -4.03 -2.75
C ASP A 43 -14.54 -3.25 -2.31
N SER A 44 -14.28 -2.10 -2.92
CA SER A 44 -13.18 -1.19 -2.57
C SER A 44 -13.50 -0.24 -1.39
N LEU A 45 -14.74 -0.23 -0.89
CA LEU A 45 -15.10 0.47 0.34
C LEU A 45 -14.84 -0.43 1.54
N LYS A 46 -13.76 -0.17 2.28
CA LYS A 46 -13.38 -0.94 3.46
C LYS A 46 -13.83 -0.25 4.73
N ILE A 47 -14.36 -1.04 5.66
CA ILE A 47 -14.82 -0.60 6.99
C ILE A 47 -14.02 -1.37 8.02
N SER A 48 -13.29 -0.68 8.88
CA SER A 48 -12.45 -1.29 9.91
C SER A 48 -12.15 -0.32 11.05
N ASN A 49 -12.14 -0.81 12.29
CA ASN A 49 -11.78 -0.04 13.48
C ASN A 49 -12.50 1.31 13.61
N GLY A 50 -13.81 1.32 13.40
CA GLY A 50 -14.64 2.54 13.49
C GLY A 50 -14.36 3.58 12.39
N LYS A 51 -13.66 3.20 11.31
CA LYS A 51 -13.38 4.05 10.15
C LYS A 51 -13.79 3.34 8.88
N TRP A 52 -14.04 4.11 7.83
CA TRP A 52 -14.24 3.58 6.51
C TRP A 52 -13.45 4.38 5.47
N CYS A 53 -13.06 3.72 4.38
CA CYS A 53 -12.37 4.32 3.26
C CYS A 53 -12.83 3.66 1.95
N TRP A 54 -13.21 4.46 0.99
CA TRP A 54 -13.52 4.01 -0.36
C TRP A 54 -12.30 4.25 -1.25
N PHE A 55 -11.46 3.24 -1.36
CA PHE A 55 -10.14 3.35 -1.99
C PHE A 55 -10.21 3.78 -3.46
N SER A 56 -11.17 3.27 -4.23
CA SER A 56 -11.30 3.64 -5.65
C SER A 56 -11.72 5.09 -5.89
N ARG A 57 -12.29 5.76 -4.88
CA ARG A 57 -12.71 7.18 -4.96
C ARG A 57 -11.91 8.12 -4.07
N GLY A 58 -10.98 7.61 -3.27
CA GLY A 58 -10.14 8.41 -2.38
C GLY A 58 -10.91 9.15 -1.28
N ILE A 59 -12.11 8.67 -0.91
CA ILE A 59 -12.94 9.29 0.12
C ILE A 59 -13.10 8.38 1.34
N GLY A 60 -13.28 8.97 2.51
CA GLY A 60 -13.44 8.20 3.74
C GLY A 60 -14.00 9.03 4.90
N GLY A 61 -14.21 8.37 6.03
CA GLY A 61 -14.78 8.98 7.23
C GLY A 61 -14.66 8.11 8.47
N ARG A 62 -15.14 8.68 9.58
CA ARG A 62 -15.16 8.01 10.90
C ARG A 62 -16.57 7.73 11.40
N SER A 63 -17.60 8.19 10.68
CA SER A 63 -18.98 8.07 11.10
C SER A 63 -19.89 7.61 9.97
N ALA A 64 -21.07 7.11 10.33
CA ALA A 64 -22.15 6.86 9.38
C ALA A 64 -22.61 8.17 8.71
N LEU A 65 -22.54 9.29 9.41
CA LEU A 65 -22.87 10.60 8.88
C LEU A 65 -21.99 10.97 7.68
N ASP A 66 -20.66 10.77 7.79
CA ASP A 66 -19.73 10.96 6.68
C ASP A 66 -20.10 10.10 5.46
N TYR A 67 -20.52 8.86 5.69
CA TYR A 67 -20.90 7.93 4.62
C TYR A 67 -22.20 8.38 3.92
N LEU A 68 -23.22 8.71 4.67
CA LEU A 68 -24.50 9.18 4.12
C LEU A 68 -24.32 10.42 3.24
N ILE A 69 -23.47 11.36 3.67
CA ILE A 69 -23.19 12.59 2.92
C ILE A 69 -22.29 12.32 1.71
N LYS A 70 -21.12 11.69 1.92
CA LYS A 70 -20.06 11.58 0.89
C LYS A 70 -20.30 10.47 -0.13
N VAL A 71 -20.98 9.39 0.27
CA VAL A 71 -21.21 8.20 -0.58
C VAL A 71 -22.63 8.16 -1.12
N LYS A 72 -23.64 8.39 -0.25
CA LYS A 72 -25.05 8.36 -0.64
C LYS A 72 -25.58 9.72 -1.11
N GLY A 73 -24.81 10.80 -0.95
CA GLY A 73 -25.20 12.16 -1.41
C GLY A 73 -26.35 12.78 -0.65
N ILE A 74 -26.64 12.28 0.55
CA ILE A 74 -27.76 12.75 1.38
C ILE A 74 -27.41 14.10 2.00
N PRO A 75 -28.29 15.11 1.96
CA PRO A 75 -28.07 16.40 2.60
C PRO A 75 -27.80 16.25 4.11
N PHE A 76 -26.93 17.10 4.66
CA PHE A 76 -26.47 17.02 6.05
C PHE A 76 -27.62 16.90 7.06
N THR A 77 -28.63 17.77 6.97
CA THR A 77 -29.78 17.79 7.88
C THR A 77 -30.61 16.52 7.81
N GLU A 78 -30.81 15.98 6.62
CA GLU A 78 -31.53 14.72 6.39
C GLU A 78 -30.74 13.53 6.95
N ALA A 79 -29.42 13.49 6.69
CA ALA A 79 -28.54 12.44 7.20
C ALA A 79 -28.50 12.43 8.75
N VAL A 80 -28.46 13.59 9.39
CA VAL A 80 -28.57 13.68 10.86
C VAL A 80 -29.91 13.15 11.34
N GLY A 81 -31.02 13.53 10.71
CA GLY A 81 -32.36 13.03 11.05
C GLY A 81 -32.50 11.51 10.90
N MET A 82 -31.94 10.94 9.82
CA MET A 82 -31.93 9.49 9.59
C MET A 82 -31.18 8.73 10.70
N ILE A 83 -30.04 9.26 11.12
CA ILE A 83 -29.23 8.64 12.17
C ILE A 83 -29.92 8.75 13.53
N LEU A 84 -30.42 9.91 13.90
CA LEU A 84 -31.05 10.16 15.21
C LEU A 84 -32.42 9.50 15.35
N GLY A 85 -33.21 9.42 14.29
CA GLY A 85 -34.52 8.75 14.31
C GLY A 85 -34.44 7.27 14.66
N ARG A 86 -33.25 6.67 14.55
CA ARG A 86 -32.97 5.26 14.89
C ARG A 86 -31.97 5.09 16.03
N ALA A 87 -31.22 6.14 16.38
CA ALA A 87 -30.35 6.14 17.56
C ALA A 87 -31.13 6.03 18.88
N ALA A 88 -32.42 6.42 18.90
CA ALA A 88 -33.28 6.26 20.06
C ALA A 88 -33.58 4.79 20.44
N GLU A 89 -33.35 3.86 19.52
CA GLU A 89 -33.53 2.40 19.72
C GLU A 89 -32.22 1.67 20.08
N MET A 90 -31.08 2.36 20.08
CA MET A 90 -29.77 1.75 20.43
C MET A 90 -29.48 1.88 21.93
N PRO A 91 -29.09 0.79 22.61
CA PRO A 91 -28.47 0.93 23.92
C PRO A 91 -27.16 1.72 23.76
N PRO A 92 -26.79 2.55 24.77
CA PRO A 92 -25.55 3.29 24.72
C PRO A 92 -24.39 2.30 24.58
N VAL A 93 -23.67 2.38 23.46
CA VAL A 93 -22.43 1.64 23.29
C VAL A 93 -21.45 2.27 24.28
N SER A 94 -21.22 1.58 25.39
CA SER A 94 -20.17 1.92 26.33
C SER A 94 -18.84 1.76 25.56
N TYR A 95 -18.32 2.85 25.03
CA TYR A 95 -16.89 2.89 24.72
C TYR A 95 -16.19 2.75 26.07
N ILE A 96 -15.69 1.58 26.38
CA ILE A 96 -14.61 1.45 27.34
C ILE A 96 -13.54 2.39 26.77
N GLN A 97 -13.36 3.55 27.41
CA GLN A 97 -12.13 4.31 27.28
C GLN A 97 -11.04 3.34 27.72
N GLY A 98 -10.53 2.60 26.75
CA GLY A 98 -9.32 1.84 26.95
C GLY A 98 -8.29 2.86 27.37
N ASP A 99 -7.75 2.66 28.58
CA ASP A 99 -6.60 3.35 29.10
C ASP A 99 -5.67 3.78 28.00
N SER A 100 -5.02 4.94 28.20
CA SER A 100 -3.91 5.45 27.41
C SER A 100 -2.86 4.33 27.24
N HIS A 101 -3.16 3.42 26.30
CA HIS A 101 -2.18 2.46 25.87
C HIS A 101 -1.11 3.26 25.14
N GLN A 102 0.07 3.36 25.75
CA GLN A 102 1.31 3.42 25.01
C GLN A 102 1.14 2.54 23.76
N PRO A 103 1.49 2.99 22.57
CA PRO A 103 1.33 2.18 21.36
C PRO A 103 2.07 0.87 21.58
N LYS A 104 1.33 -0.20 21.91
CA LYS A 104 1.90 -1.56 21.85
C LYS A 104 2.44 -1.71 20.45
N GLU A 105 3.74 -1.94 20.32
CA GLU A 105 4.34 -2.29 19.04
C GLU A 105 3.47 -3.39 18.43
N LYS A 106 2.80 -3.07 17.34
CA LYS A 106 2.00 -4.06 16.63
C LYS A 106 2.98 -5.08 16.09
N SER A 107 2.96 -6.30 16.61
CA SER A 107 3.78 -7.37 16.06
C SER A 107 3.34 -7.66 14.62
N LEU A 108 4.29 -7.74 13.72
CA LEU A 108 4.06 -8.15 12.34
C LEU A 108 3.56 -9.61 12.35
N LEU A 109 2.42 -9.86 11.73
CA LEU A 109 1.85 -11.19 11.54
C LEU A 109 2.03 -11.58 10.08
N LEU A 110 3.09 -12.31 9.79
CA LEU A 110 3.37 -12.82 8.44
C LEU A 110 2.43 -13.98 8.11
N PRO A 111 1.92 -14.06 6.86
CA PRO A 111 1.27 -15.28 6.36
C PRO A 111 2.23 -16.46 6.43
N GLU A 112 1.70 -17.64 6.81
CA GLU A 112 2.49 -18.88 6.82
C GLU A 112 3.02 -19.19 5.41
N PRO A 113 4.29 -19.56 5.26
CA PRO A 113 4.86 -19.93 3.97
C PRO A 113 4.36 -21.30 3.51
N VAL A 114 4.28 -21.51 2.20
CA VAL A 114 4.05 -22.84 1.62
C VAL A 114 5.21 -23.76 1.96
N GLU A 115 4.90 -25.05 2.16
CA GLU A 115 5.94 -26.07 2.26
C GLU A 115 6.59 -26.32 0.88
N GLY A 116 7.91 -26.31 0.82
CA GLY A 116 8.69 -26.55 -0.40
C GLY A 116 8.91 -25.29 -1.25
N ARG A 117 9.01 -25.48 -2.57
CA ARG A 117 9.34 -24.43 -3.51
C ARG A 117 8.10 -23.59 -3.87
N PRO A 118 8.19 -22.24 -3.92
CA PRO A 118 7.07 -21.34 -4.20
C PRO A 118 6.76 -21.26 -5.70
N GLU A 119 6.30 -22.35 -6.29
CA GLU A 119 6.15 -22.51 -7.76
C GLU A 119 5.16 -21.52 -8.37
N ARG A 120 4.03 -21.22 -7.69
CA ARG A 120 3.02 -20.29 -8.22
C ARG A 120 3.55 -18.86 -8.24
N VAL A 121 4.29 -18.46 -7.21
CA VAL A 121 4.90 -17.13 -7.13
C VAL A 121 5.99 -16.99 -8.20
N ILE A 122 6.83 -18.00 -8.40
CA ILE A 122 7.83 -18.02 -9.46
C ILE A 122 7.13 -17.90 -10.82
N ALA A 123 6.15 -18.75 -11.13
CA ALA A 123 5.41 -18.71 -12.39
C ALA A 123 4.71 -17.36 -12.61
N TYR A 124 4.10 -16.79 -11.58
CA TYR A 124 3.43 -15.49 -11.64
C TYR A 124 4.39 -14.35 -11.97
N LEU A 125 5.56 -14.31 -11.32
CA LEU A 125 6.52 -13.21 -11.49
C LEU A 125 7.35 -13.38 -12.77
N THR A 126 7.71 -14.60 -13.18
CA THR A 126 8.33 -14.86 -14.48
C THR A 126 7.36 -14.57 -15.63
N GLY A 127 6.07 -14.86 -15.47
CA GLY A 127 5.02 -14.45 -16.42
C GLY A 127 4.87 -12.92 -16.56
N ARG A 128 5.43 -12.15 -15.63
CA ARG A 128 5.56 -10.68 -15.70
C ARG A 128 6.91 -10.23 -16.28
N GLY A 129 7.74 -11.16 -16.71
CA GLY A 129 9.05 -10.89 -17.31
C GLY A 129 10.21 -10.81 -16.32
N ILE A 130 9.99 -10.96 -15.01
CA ILE A 130 11.06 -10.87 -14.01
C ILE A 130 11.97 -12.09 -14.11
N ASP A 131 13.27 -11.87 -14.13
CA ASP A 131 14.28 -12.92 -14.28
C ASP A 131 14.23 -13.92 -13.11
N GLN A 132 14.14 -15.22 -13.42
CA GLN A 132 14.04 -16.27 -12.43
C GLN A 132 15.22 -16.32 -11.45
N PRO A 133 16.50 -16.16 -11.87
CA PRO A 133 17.62 -16.12 -10.93
C PRO A 133 17.50 -15.02 -9.86
N LEU A 134 16.92 -13.86 -10.21
CA LEU A 134 16.66 -12.78 -9.26
C LEU A 134 15.59 -13.19 -8.24
N LEU A 135 14.52 -13.85 -8.69
CA LEU A 135 13.47 -14.37 -7.80
C LEU A 135 14.03 -15.43 -6.85
N GLU A 136 14.84 -16.36 -7.35
CA GLU A 136 15.47 -17.39 -6.52
C GLU A 136 16.41 -16.78 -5.48
N ALA A 137 17.16 -15.75 -5.83
CA ALA A 137 17.97 -15.00 -4.86
C ALA A 137 17.10 -14.36 -3.77
N CYS A 138 15.98 -13.71 -4.14
CA CYS A 138 15.04 -13.14 -3.16
C CYS A 138 14.42 -14.21 -2.25
N ILE A 139 14.08 -15.38 -2.79
CA ILE A 139 13.53 -16.51 -2.02
C ILE A 139 14.57 -17.05 -1.04
N ASN A 140 15.79 -17.28 -1.50
CA ASN A 140 16.88 -17.79 -0.66
C ASN A 140 17.23 -16.84 0.50
N HIS A 141 17.10 -15.53 0.28
CA HIS A 141 17.28 -14.49 1.30
C HIS A 141 16.01 -14.20 2.13
N ARG A 142 14.93 -14.96 1.95
CA ARG A 142 13.64 -14.77 2.64
C ARG A 142 12.98 -13.41 2.40
N LEU A 143 13.35 -12.74 1.34
CA LEU A 143 12.76 -11.48 0.89
C LEU A 143 11.44 -11.69 0.14
N LEU A 144 11.26 -12.89 -0.43
CA LEU A 144 10.08 -13.28 -1.20
C LEU A 144 9.69 -14.73 -0.83
N TYR A 145 8.40 -14.97 -0.62
CA TYR A 145 7.88 -16.33 -0.49
C TYR A 145 6.42 -16.42 -0.94
N GLU A 146 5.89 -17.64 -1.01
CA GLU A 146 4.50 -17.95 -1.32
C GLU A 146 3.73 -18.25 -0.03
N SER A 147 2.56 -17.60 0.19
CA SER A 147 1.71 -17.90 1.34
C SER A 147 0.96 -19.21 1.17
N ALA A 148 0.86 -20.02 2.24
CA ALA A 148 0.21 -21.33 2.20
C ALA A 148 -1.30 -21.23 1.90
N GLU A 149 -2.01 -20.26 2.49
CA GLU A 149 -3.48 -20.20 2.41
C GLU A 149 -4.00 -19.81 1.02
N TYR A 150 -3.41 -18.77 0.39
CA TYR A 150 -3.90 -18.22 -0.88
C TYR A 150 -2.88 -18.24 -2.00
N HIS A 151 -1.72 -18.82 -1.78
CA HIS A 151 -0.61 -18.84 -2.75
C HIS A 151 -0.21 -17.44 -3.27
N ASN A 152 -0.33 -16.44 -2.42
CA ASN A 152 0.04 -15.06 -2.74
C ASN A 152 1.55 -14.86 -2.67
N ALA A 153 2.09 -13.96 -3.49
CA ALA A 153 3.45 -13.48 -3.35
C ALA A 153 3.54 -12.54 -2.15
N VAL A 154 4.46 -12.84 -1.22
CA VAL A 154 4.73 -12.05 -0.01
C VAL A 154 6.14 -11.48 -0.10
N PHE A 155 6.23 -10.14 -0.19
CA PHE A 155 7.47 -9.38 -0.25
C PHE A 155 7.79 -8.81 1.11
N VAL A 156 8.87 -9.27 1.74
CA VAL A 156 9.21 -8.95 3.12
C VAL A 156 10.23 -7.82 3.19
N GLY A 157 9.97 -6.84 4.05
CA GLY A 157 10.91 -5.77 4.37
C GLY A 157 11.46 -5.93 5.78
N TYR A 158 12.76 -5.67 5.93
CA TYR A 158 13.52 -5.88 7.15
C TYR A 158 14.07 -4.56 7.68
N ASP A 159 14.20 -4.46 9.01
CA ASP A 159 14.97 -3.38 9.63
C ASP A 159 16.47 -3.66 9.59
N PRO A 160 17.33 -2.68 9.93
CA PRO A 160 18.80 -2.85 9.94
C PRO A 160 19.30 -3.96 10.87
N ALA A 161 18.50 -4.39 11.84
CA ALA A 161 18.82 -5.52 12.72
C ALA A 161 18.44 -6.89 12.11
N GLY A 162 17.89 -6.93 10.89
CA GLY A 162 17.46 -8.15 10.21
C GLY A 162 16.12 -8.70 10.72
N LYS A 163 15.33 -7.91 11.44
CA LYS A 163 13.99 -8.29 11.87
C LYS A 163 12.97 -7.90 10.80
N ALA A 164 12.09 -8.84 10.41
CA ALA A 164 10.98 -8.54 9.52
C ALA A 164 10.01 -7.54 10.16
N ARG A 165 9.72 -6.44 9.46
CA ARG A 165 8.88 -5.35 9.94
C ARG A 165 7.72 -5.03 9.00
N TYR A 166 7.79 -5.46 7.76
CA TYR A 166 6.81 -5.17 6.73
C TYR A 166 6.63 -6.38 5.81
N ALA A 167 5.43 -6.55 5.28
CA ALA A 167 5.22 -7.45 4.16
C ALA A 167 4.10 -6.93 3.24
N ALA A 168 4.44 -6.73 1.95
CA ALA A 168 3.46 -6.54 0.90
C ALA A 168 2.96 -7.89 0.39
N ILE A 169 1.67 -7.99 0.13
CA ILE A 169 1.03 -9.22 -0.36
C ILE A 169 0.39 -8.94 -1.71
N ARG A 170 0.72 -9.78 -2.69
CA ARG A 170 0.16 -9.70 -4.03
C ARG A 170 -0.46 -11.03 -4.42
N GLY A 171 -1.74 -11.00 -4.84
CA GLY A 171 -2.41 -12.19 -5.39
C GLY A 171 -1.71 -12.67 -6.65
N THR A 172 -1.44 -13.98 -6.71
CA THR A 172 -0.95 -14.63 -7.94
C THR A 172 -2.10 -14.88 -8.91
N VAL A 173 -3.33 -14.88 -8.40
CA VAL A 173 -4.58 -14.94 -9.17
C VAL A 173 -5.44 -13.74 -8.81
N GLY A 174 -6.02 -13.08 -9.82
CA GLY A 174 -6.85 -11.88 -9.63
C GLY A 174 -6.06 -10.62 -9.28
N SER A 175 -6.72 -9.63 -8.65
CA SER A 175 -6.18 -8.28 -8.45
C SER A 175 -5.84 -7.95 -6.98
N TYR A 176 -5.74 -8.96 -6.09
CA TYR A 176 -5.51 -8.71 -4.67
C TYR A 176 -4.19 -8.01 -4.42
N LYS A 177 -4.25 -6.92 -3.65
CA LYS A 177 -3.11 -6.13 -3.15
C LYS A 177 -3.36 -5.83 -1.68
N GLY A 178 -2.43 -6.17 -0.81
CA GLY A 178 -2.56 -5.93 0.63
C GLY A 178 -1.22 -5.87 1.33
N GLU A 179 -1.30 -5.76 2.64
CA GLU A 179 -0.14 -5.78 3.54
C GLU A 179 -0.45 -6.71 4.71
N ALA A 180 0.57 -7.36 5.26
CA ALA A 180 0.42 -8.18 6.45
C ALA A 180 0.02 -7.32 7.66
N SER A 181 -0.78 -7.88 8.56
CA SER A 181 -1.21 -7.17 9.77
C SER A 181 0.00 -6.80 10.63
N GLY A 182 0.05 -5.57 11.12
CA GLY A 182 1.18 -5.07 11.91
C GLY A 182 2.36 -4.59 11.09
N SER A 183 2.26 -4.54 9.75
CA SER A 183 3.31 -4.00 8.88
C SER A 183 3.67 -2.55 9.22
N ASP A 184 4.97 -2.29 9.26
CA ASP A 184 5.56 -0.97 9.43
C ASP A 184 6.18 -0.50 8.10
N LYS A 185 5.52 0.43 7.43
CA LYS A 185 5.92 0.94 6.10
C LYS A 185 7.29 1.62 6.08
N ARG A 186 7.86 1.96 7.22
CA ARG A 186 9.24 2.48 7.29
C ARG A 186 10.25 1.50 6.70
N TYR A 187 9.98 0.22 6.85
CA TYR A 187 10.85 -0.88 6.41
C TYR A 187 10.22 -1.62 5.22
N ALA A 188 9.79 -0.88 4.21
CA ALA A 188 9.23 -1.45 3.00
C ALA A 188 10.24 -2.35 2.27
N PHE A 189 9.74 -3.16 1.34
CA PHE A 189 10.56 -4.09 0.56
C PHE A 189 11.70 -3.33 -0.15
N SER A 190 12.92 -3.82 0.01
CA SER A 190 14.12 -3.23 -0.58
C SER A 190 15.16 -4.29 -0.93
N LEU A 191 16.00 -3.98 -1.91
CA LEU A 191 17.22 -4.71 -2.22
C LEU A 191 18.41 -3.75 -2.02
N CYS A 192 19.24 -4.02 -1.03
CA CYS A 192 20.43 -3.24 -0.74
C CYS A 192 21.57 -4.19 -0.38
N LEU A 193 22.46 -4.44 -1.33
CA LEU A 193 23.62 -5.29 -1.13
C LEU A 193 24.85 -4.51 -0.62
N PRO A 194 25.13 -3.27 -1.12
CA PRO A 194 26.24 -2.50 -0.61
C PRO A 194 26.00 -2.06 0.83
N ARG A 195 27.05 -2.07 1.63
CA ARG A 195 26.99 -1.57 2.99
C ARG A 195 26.79 -0.03 3.03
N GLN A 196 27.26 0.66 2.00
CA GLN A 196 27.17 2.11 1.84
C GLN A 196 26.79 2.45 0.38
N PRO A 197 25.50 2.30 0.00
CA PRO A 197 25.09 2.62 -1.35
C PRO A 197 25.17 4.13 -1.61
N PRO A 198 25.70 4.59 -2.75
CA PRO A 198 25.73 6.01 -3.11
C PRO A 198 24.36 6.50 -3.62
N THR A 199 23.58 5.60 -4.21
CA THR A 199 22.30 5.88 -4.87
C THR A 199 21.19 5.00 -4.32
N VAL A 200 19.98 5.54 -4.24
CA VAL A 200 18.75 4.77 -4.05
C VAL A 200 17.81 5.00 -5.23
N HIS A 201 17.36 3.91 -5.83
CA HIS A 201 16.31 3.87 -6.82
C HIS A 201 14.96 3.59 -6.15
N VAL A 202 13.94 4.39 -6.40
CA VAL A 202 12.67 4.40 -5.67
C VAL A 202 11.52 4.03 -6.59
N PHE A 203 10.69 3.07 -6.16
CA PHE A 203 9.58 2.50 -6.93
C PHE A 203 8.28 2.51 -6.13
N GLU A 204 7.12 2.47 -6.78
CA GLU A 204 5.84 2.36 -6.07
C GLU A 204 5.63 0.96 -5.46
N SER A 205 6.06 -0.09 -6.14
CA SER A 205 5.86 -1.48 -5.70
C SER A 205 7.11 -2.34 -5.78
N ALA A 206 7.08 -3.48 -5.08
CA ALA A 206 8.13 -4.49 -5.15
C ALA A 206 8.27 -5.12 -6.55
N ILE A 207 7.16 -5.21 -7.32
CA ILE A 207 7.18 -5.75 -8.68
C ILE A 207 7.93 -4.80 -9.62
N ASP A 208 7.71 -3.48 -9.51
CA ASP A 208 8.42 -2.48 -10.32
C ASP A 208 9.92 -2.48 -10.00
N LEU A 209 10.27 -2.60 -8.72
CA LEU A 209 11.64 -2.72 -8.25
C LEU A 209 12.34 -3.94 -8.88
N LEU A 210 11.70 -5.12 -8.84
CA LEU A 210 12.27 -6.33 -9.45
C LEU A 210 12.31 -6.24 -10.97
N SER A 211 11.36 -5.56 -11.59
CA SER A 211 11.34 -5.30 -13.03
C SER A 211 12.51 -4.42 -13.45
N TYR A 212 12.81 -3.36 -12.69
CA TYR A 212 13.99 -2.54 -12.92
C TYR A 212 15.29 -3.33 -12.80
N ALA A 213 15.45 -4.12 -11.74
CA ALA A 213 16.65 -4.96 -11.58
C ALA A 213 16.84 -5.94 -12.76
N THR A 214 15.72 -6.45 -13.30
CA THR A 214 15.74 -7.31 -14.49
C THR A 214 16.15 -6.52 -15.74
N LEU A 215 15.60 -5.32 -15.97
CA LEU A 215 15.95 -4.44 -17.09
C LEU A 215 17.45 -4.09 -17.06
N GLU A 216 17.98 -3.69 -15.92
CA GLU A 216 19.40 -3.37 -15.74
C GLU A 216 20.30 -4.58 -16.05
N HIS A 217 19.95 -5.75 -15.51
CA HIS A 217 20.68 -6.98 -15.78
C HIS A 217 20.69 -7.34 -17.28
N ARG A 218 19.54 -7.24 -17.96
CA ARG A 218 19.43 -7.51 -19.40
C ARG A 218 20.18 -6.49 -20.25
N ALA A 219 20.27 -5.25 -19.80
CA ALA A 219 21.08 -4.23 -20.45
C ALA A 219 22.58 -4.34 -20.14
N GLY A 220 23.02 -5.39 -19.43
CA GLY A 220 24.41 -5.60 -19.03
C GLY A 220 24.91 -4.65 -17.96
N ARG A 221 24.02 -3.98 -17.24
CA ARG A 221 24.35 -3.08 -16.13
C ARG A 221 24.17 -3.80 -14.77
N ASP A 222 25.03 -3.48 -13.82
CA ASP A 222 24.97 -4.07 -12.48
C ASP A 222 24.31 -3.12 -11.48
N TRP A 223 23.01 -3.33 -11.20
CA TRP A 223 22.25 -2.58 -10.21
C TRP A 223 22.71 -2.81 -8.75
N ARG A 224 23.53 -3.86 -8.51
CA ARG A 224 23.91 -4.27 -7.15
C ARG A 224 24.85 -3.26 -6.45
N GLY A 225 25.38 -2.30 -7.19
CA GLY A 225 26.15 -1.17 -6.64
C GLY A 225 25.30 -0.14 -5.90
N ASP A 226 24.01 -0.11 -6.15
CA ASP A 226 23.06 0.83 -5.62
C ASP A 226 22.01 0.14 -4.72
N ALA A 227 21.14 0.91 -4.12
CA ALA A 227 19.99 0.42 -3.35
C ALA A 227 18.70 0.58 -4.15
N LEU A 228 17.79 -0.39 -4.03
CA LEU A 228 16.45 -0.35 -4.61
C LEU A 228 15.42 -0.36 -3.48
N LEU A 229 14.46 0.57 -3.49
CA LEU A 229 13.45 0.74 -2.45
C LEU A 229 12.04 0.83 -3.04
N SER A 230 11.12 0.03 -2.52
CA SER A 230 9.68 0.18 -2.77
C SER A 230 9.05 1.13 -1.73
N LEU A 231 8.13 2.01 -2.15
CA LEU A 231 7.38 2.90 -1.25
C LEU A 231 6.20 2.23 -0.54
N ALA A 232 5.94 0.95 -0.79
CA ALA A 232 4.79 0.23 -0.26
C ALA A 232 3.44 0.85 -0.69
N GLY A 233 3.35 1.27 -1.94
CA GLY A 233 2.17 1.84 -2.58
C GLY A 233 2.25 3.34 -2.82
N VAL A 234 1.17 3.88 -3.34
CA VAL A 234 1.08 5.27 -3.80
C VAL A 234 1.33 6.27 -2.66
N PHE A 235 2.26 7.19 -2.88
CA PHE A 235 2.45 8.35 -2.02
C PHE A 235 1.55 9.49 -2.49
N GLN A 236 0.70 10.00 -1.59
CA GLN A 236 -0.09 11.18 -1.86
C GLN A 236 0.66 12.45 -1.42
N ARG A 237 0.90 13.36 -2.38
CA ARG A 237 1.47 14.69 -2.10
C ARG A 237 0.62 15.42 -1.06
N LYS A 238 1.24 15.84 0.03
CA LYS A 238 0.61 16.64 1.07
C LYS A 238 1.02 18.11 0.92
N ARG A 239 0.23 19.02 1.52
CA ARG A 239 0.59 20.46 1.59
C ARG A 239 1.91 20.69 2.37
N GLU A 240 2.17 19.86 3.37
CA GLU A 240 3.45 19.81 4.06
C GLU A 240 4.45 19.04 3.19
N LYS A 241 5.66 19.57 3.02
CA LYS A 241 6.78 18.93 2.31
C LYS A 241 7.28 17.70 3.09
N VAL A 242 6.54 16.61 3.06
CA VAL A 242 6.82 15.39 3.82
C VAL A 242 7.21 14.26 2.88
N LEU A 243 8.31 13.58 3.16
CA LEU A 243 8.73 12.38 2.44
C LEU A 243 7.81 11.18 2.73
N PRO A 244 7.70 10.23 1.78
CA PRO A 244 7.20 8.90 2.08
C PRO A 244 7.95 8.29 3.25
N VAL A 245 7.23 7.66 4.18
CA VAL A 245 7.84 7.15 5.43
C VAL A 245 8.94 6.12 5.17
N ALA A 246 8.80 5.30 4.12
CA ALA A 246 9.83 4.36 3.70
C ALA A 246 11.10 5.06 3.23
N LEU A 247 10.98 6.05 2.33
CA LEU A 247 12.13 6.78 1.82
C LEU A 247 12.81 7.57 2.94
N LYS A 248 12.04 8.22 3.82
CA LYS A 248 12.59 8.95 4.95
C LYS A 248 13.44 8.05 5.83
N GLN A 249 12.90 6.92 6.28
CA GLN A 249 13.61 5.96 7.13
C GLN A 249 14.84 5.38 6.41
N PHE A 250 14.71 5.04 5.13
CA PHE A 250 15.79 4.46 4.35
C PHE A 250 16.99 5.40 4.22
N LEU A 251 16.75 6.70 4.01
CA LEU A 251 17.80 7.72 3.97
C LEU A 251 18.46 7.93 5.34
N GLU A 252 17.71 7.80 6.43
CA GLU A 252 18.25 7.84 7.80
C GLU A 252 19.13 6.62 8.10
N ASP A 253 18.73 5.43 7.64
CA ASP A 253 19.48 4.18 7.85
C ASP A 253 20.72 4.07 6.94
N HIS A 254 20.76 4.81 5.79
CA HIS A 254 21.83 4.78 4.80
C HIS A 254 22.39 6.18 4.51
N PRO A 255 23.17 6.77 5.44
CA PRO A 255 23.66 8.15 5.31
C PRO A 255 24.70 8.34 4.18
N SER A 256 25.15 7.27 3.53
CA SER A 256 26.04 7.33 2.37
C SER A 256 25.31 7.72 1.07
N ILE A 257 23.98 7.67 1.05
CA ILE A 257 23.18 8.01 -0.14
C ILE A 257 23.34 9.50 -0.43
N GLN A 258 23.68 9.81 -1.68
CA GLN A 258 23.81 11.15 -2.22
C GLN A 258 22.81 11.40 -3.34
N THR A 259 22.34 10.33 -4.02
CA THR A 259 21.44 10.40 -5.17
C THR A 259 20.15 9.62 -4.90
N VAL A 260 19.03 10.22 -5.26
CA VAL A 260 17.69 9.59 -5.19
C VAL A 260 17.11 9.59 -6.60
N CYS A 261 17.01 8.42 -7.24
CA CYS A 261 16.40 8.23 -8.55
C CYS A 261 14.94 7.77 -8.38
N LEU A 262 14.00 8.49 -8.98
CA LEU A 262 12.58 8.26 -8.85
C LEU A 262 12.04 7.58 -10.11
N HIS A 263 11.64 6.30 -9.99
CA HIS A 263 11.03 5.49 -11.05
C HIS A 263 9.55 5.24 -10.75
N LEU A 264 8.82 6.31 -10.38
CA LEU A 264 7.40 6.20 -10.02
C LEU A 264 6.51 6.12 -11.28
N ASP A 265 5.29 5.64 -11.09
CA ASP A 265 4.32 5.44 -12.16
C ASP A 265 4.18 6.70 -13.05
N ASN A 266 4.08 6.50 -14.35
CA ASN A 266 3.91 7.55 -15.35
C ASN A 266 2.42 7.91 -15.57
N ASP A 267 1.66 7.98 -14.47
CA ASP A 267 0.29 8.49 -14.45
C ASP A 267 0.16 9.76 -13.60
N ALA A 268 -1.01 10.38 -13.57
CA ALA A 268 -1.22 11.63 -12.85
C ALA A 268 -0.89 11.53 -11.35
N VAL A 269 -1.08 10.35 -10.76
CA VAL A 269 -0.85 10.11 -9.32
C VAL A 269 0.65 9.95 -9.05
N GLY A 270 1.35 9.12 -9.84
CA GLY A 270 2.79 8.93 -9.74
C GLY A 270 3.55 10.22 -10.03
N ARG A 271 3.16 10.98 -11.06
CA ARG A 271 3.76 12.30 -11.34
C ARG A 271 3.56 13.30 -10.20
N SER A 272 2.37 13.30 -9.57
CA SER A 272 2.13 14.11 -8.38
C SER A 272 2.97 13.68 -7.18
N ALA A 273 3.18 12.38 -7.01
CA ALA A 273 4.04 11.83 -5.96
C ALA A 273 5.51 12.23 -6.17
N THR A 274 6.01 12.11 -7.41
CA THR A 274 7.35 12.57 -7.80
C THR A 274 7.58 14.02 -7.43
N LEU A 275 6.67 14.91 -7.85
CA LEU A 275 6.76 16.35 -7.51
C LEU A 275 6.80 16.58 -6.00
N GLY A 276 5.98 15.84 -5.23
CA GLY A 276 5.97 15.94 -3.77
C GLY A 276 7.30 15.52 -3.11
N ILE A 277 7.95 14.48 -3.64
CA ILE A 277 9.26 14.01 -3.14
C ILE A 277 10.36 15.02 -3.52
N VAL A 278 10.38 15.50 -4.77
CA VAL A 278 11.34 16.52 -5.22
C VAL A 278 11.24 17.78 -4.35
N GLU A 279 10.03 18.29 -4.10
CA GLU A 279 9.82 19.45 -3.22
C GLU A 279 10.26 19.21 -1.76
N ALA A 280 10.13 17.98 -1.27
CA ALA A 280 10.55 17.63 0.09
C ALA A 280 12.08 17.47 0.23
N LEU A 281 12.78 17.25 -0.89
CA LEU A 281 14.23 17.07 -0.92
C LEU A 281 15.00 18.30 -1.40
N VAL A 282 14.33 19.36 -1.95
CA VAL A 282 14.97 20.51 -2.58
C VAL A 282 15.99 21.21 -1.69
N ASP A 283 15.73 21.28 -0.37
CA ASP A 283 16.61 21.93 0.61
C ASP A 283 17.50 20.93 1.36
N LYS A 284 17.64 19.69 0.84
CA LYS A 284 18.43 18.62 1.44
C LYS A 284 19.63 18.27 0.57
N PRO A 285 20.69 17.66 1.13
CA PRO A 285 21.93 17.39 0.40
C PRO A 285 21.83 16.16 -0.52
N TYR A 286 20.73 16.04 -1.25
CA TYR A 286 20.52 14.93 -2.20
C TYR A 286 20.39 15.46 -3.63
N GLN A 287 21.05 14.80 -4.58
CA GLN A 287 20.68 14.91 -5.97
C GLN A 287 19.42 14.10 -6.22
N VAL A 288 18.40 14.71 -6.81
CA VAL A 288 17.16 14.01 -7.16
C VAL A 288 17.04 13.93 -8.68
N ILE A 289 16.84 12.72 -9.19
CA ILE A 289 16.71 12.42 -10.61
C ILE A 289 15.32 11.82 -10.82
N ASP A 290 14.55 12.34 -11.76
CA ASP A 290 13.24 11.83 -12.16
C ASP A 290 13.40 11.00 -13.44
N GLU A 291 13.25 9.69 -13.32
CA GLU A 291 13.38 8.69 -14.39
C GLU A 291 12.13 7.82 -14.46
N PRO A 292 10.98 8.36 -14.93
CA PRO A 292 9.78 7.56 -15.09
C PRO A 292 9.98 6.46 -16.15
N PRO A 293 9.12 5.42 -16.16
CA PRO A 293 9.11 4.44 -17.22
C PRO A 293 9.06 5.07 -18.60
N THR A 294 9.86 4.60 -19.53
CA THR A 294 9.96 5.13 -20.90
C THR A 294 8.76 4.75 -21.77
N CYS A 295 8.06 3.68 -21.40
CA CYS A 295 6.81 3.24 -22.03
C CYS A 295 5.91 2.53 -20.99
N GLY A 296 4.61 2.51 -21.26
CA GLY A 296 3.62 1.98 -20.32
C GLY A 296 3.36 2.89 -19.13
N LYS A 297 2.69 2.34 -18.13
CA LYS A 297 2.33 3.05 -16.90
C LYS A 297 3.42 2.94 -15.84
N ASP A 298 3.95 1.75 -15.65
CA ASP A 298 4.91 1.40 -14.61
C ASP A 298 6.13 0.66 -15.19
N VAL A 299 7.13 0.41 -14.35
CA VAL A 299 8.38 -0.26 -14.79
C VAL A 299 8.13 -1.70 -15.24
N ASN A 300 7.10 -2.36 -14.68
CA ASN A 300 6.74 -3.70 -15.13
C ASN A 300 6.10 -3.69 -16.54
N ASP A 301 5.30 -2.67 -16.86
CA ASP A 301 4.78 -2.49 -18.22
C ASP A 301 5.92 -2.27 -19.21
N GLN A 302 6.95 -1.46 -18.86
CA GLN A 302 8.13 -1.25 -19.67
C GLN A 302 8.87 -2.56 -19.92
N LEU A 303 9.15 -3.34 -18.88
CA LEU A 303 9.82 -4.65 -19.00
C LEU A 303 9.06 -5.58 -19.96
N ARG A 304 7.75 -5.69 -19.79
CA ARG A 304 6.91 -6.54 -20.64
C ARG A 304 6.91 -6.08 -22.11
N TRP A 305 6.92 -4.78 -22.33
CA TRP A 305 6.99 -4.21 -23.68
C TRP A 305 8.32 -4.51 -24.35
N GLU A 306 9.45 -4.35 -23.66
CA GLU A 306 10.79 -4.66 -24.18
C GLU A 306 10.93 -6.15 -24.52
N LEU A 307 10.39 -7.04 -23.70
CA LEU A 307 10.39 -8.48 -23.97
C LEU A 307 9.58 -8.85 -25.22
N GLN A 308 8.44 -8.20 -25.46
CA GLN A 308 7.62 -8.45 -26.65
C GLN A 308 8.31 -8.00 -27.95
N ILE A 309 9.08 -6.93 -27.91
CA ILE A 309 9.86 -6.47 -29.05
C ILE A 309 10.99 -7.47 -29.35
N ASN A 310 11.71 -7.94 -28.35
CA ASN A 310 12.77 -8.89 -28.50
C ASN A 310 12.28 -10.23 -29.08
N GLU A 311 11.12 -10.73 -28.65
CA GLU A 311 10.53 -11.94 -29.24
C GLU A 311 10.24 -11.78 -30.74
N LYS A 312 9.75 -10.61 -31.18
CA LYS A 312 9.47 -10.33 -32.60
C LYS A 312 10.72 -10.16 -33.47
N GLU A 313 11.84 -9.75 -32.89
CA GLU A 313 13.10 -9.62 -33.60
C GLU A 313 13.78 -10.98 -33.87
N TYR A 314 13.58 -11.97 -32.99
CA TYR A 314 14.13 -13.33 -33.17
C TYR A 314 13.30 -14.22 -34.11
N GLU A 315 12.04 -13.86 -34.39
CA GLU A 315 11.17 -14.56 -35.32
C GLU A 315 11.33 -14.08 -36.80
N ARG A 316 12.20 -13.09 -37.07
CA ARG A 316 12.55 -12.59 -38.41
C ARG A 316 13.92 -13.07 -38.85
#